data_adf5b395cf89e871e329b3abb953ddc3
#
_entry.id   adf5b395cf89e871e329b3abb953ddc3
#
_cell.length_a   1.000
_cell.length_b   1.000
_cell.length_c   1.000
_cell.angle_alpha   90.00
_cell.angle_beta   90.00
_cell.angle_gamma   90.00
#
_symmetry.space_group_name_H-M   'P 1'
#
loop_
_entity.id
_entity.type
_entity.pdbx_description
1 polymer ?
#
loop_
_entity_poly.entity_id
_entity_poly.type
_entity_poly.pdbx_seq_one_letter_code
_entity_poly.pdbx_strand_id
1 'polypeptide(L)'
;MPLAASKVHFTRDGEAWTAWERYAKATSFDILQGNVVGNDFKASYGRLGTMLVKVAIILAAFDAAKLPVVLEACHIYRAQQVVEAWRRNLHELFAKMRELHN
;
A
#
# COMPACT_ATOMS: atom_id res chain seq x y z
N MET A 1 -0.87 -19.00 -2.65
CA MET A 1 -1.96 -19.53 -1.80
C MET A 1 -2.52 -18.41 -0.93
N PRO A 2 -3.80 -18.13 -1.00
CA PRO A 2 -4.35 -17.11 -0.13
C PRO A 2 -4.36 -17.58 1.32
N LEU A 3 -3.95 -16.70 2.23
CA LEU A 3 -4.00 -16.95 3.65
C LEU A 3 -5.38 -16.58 4.17
N ALA A 4 -5.97 -17.43 5.01
CA ALA A 4 -7.21 -17.10 5.67
C ALA A 4 -6.96 -15.94 6.64
N ALA A 5 -7.95 -15.05 6.81
CA ALA A 5 -7.82 -13.90 7.69
C ALA A 5 -7.44 -14.30 9.12
N SER A 6 -7.95 -15.46 9.60
CA SER A 6 -7.63 -15.99 10.92
C SER A 6 -6.17 -16.43 11.08
N LYS A 7 -5.42 -16.51 9.97
CA LYS A 7 -4.01 -16.92 9.97
C LYS A 7 -3.06 -15.73 9.88
N VAL A 8 -3.59 -14.52 9.85
CA VAL A 8 -2.80 -13.30 9.79
C VAL A 8 -3.11 -12.45 11.01
N HIS A 9 -2.09 -12.11 11.77
CA HIS A 9 -2.25 -11.22 12.93
C HIS A 9 -1.84 -9.79 12.56
N PHE A 10 -2.81 -8.91 12.57
CA PHE A 10 -2.62 -7.49 12.29
C PHE A 10 -3.36 -6.71 13.37
N THR A 11 -2.69 -6.52 14.49
CA THR A 11 -3.28 -5.95 15.69
C THR A 11 -3.46 -4.43 15.57
N ARG A 12 -4.66 -3.97 15.86
CA ARG A 12 -5.03 -2.55 15.72
C ARG A 12 -4.16 -1.61 16.56
N ASP A 13 -3.70 -2.06 17.73
CA ASP A 13 -2.87 -1.25 18.61
C ASP A 13 -1.38 -1.46 18.39
N GLY A 14 -0.99 -2.28 17.40
CA GLY A 14 0.39 -2.61 17.14
C GLY A 14 1.10 -1.58 16.26
N GLU A 15 2.43 -1.67 16.23
CA GLU A 15 3.26 -0.78 15.42
C GLU A 15 2.99 -0.91 13.93
N ALA A 16 2.68 -2.13 13.47
CA ALA A 16 2.35 -2.37 12.07
C ALA A 16 1.09 -1.61 11.68
N TRP A 17 0.06 -1.65 12.50
CA TRP A 17 -1.18 -0.91 12.27
C TRP A 17 -0.92 0.60 12.22
N THR A 18 -0.14 1.11 13.16
CA THR A 18 0.21 2.53 13.23
C THR A 18 0.94 2.98 11.96
N ALA A 19 1.90 2.18 11.49
CA ALA A 19 2.63 2.48 10.27
C ALA A 19 1.72 2.48 9.04
N TRP A 20 0.83 1.49 8.93
CA TRP A 20 -0.14 1.41 7.84
C TRP A 20 -1.09 2.61 7.86
N GLU A 21 -1.62 2.93 9.03
CA GLU A 21 -2.58 4.03 9.19
C GLU A 21 -1.95 5.37 8.79
N ARG A 22 -0.69 5.57 9.16
CA ARG A 22 0.06 6.78 8.79
C ARG A 22 0.17 6.91 7.28
N TYR A 23 0.48 5.82 6.59
CA TYR A 23 0.58 5.81 5.14
C TYR A 23 -0.78 6.05 4.49
N ALA A 24 -1.82 5.38 4.97
CA ALA A 24 -3.17 5.52 4.43
C ALA A 24 -3.68 6.95 4.59
N LYS A 25 -3.42 7.58 5.73
CA LYS A 25 -3.80 8.97 5.98
C LYS A 25 -3.03 9.94 5.08
N ALA A 26 -1.74 9.70 4.87
CA ALA A 26 -0.92 10.55 4.00
C ALA A 26 -1.42 10.52 2.56
N THR A 27 -1.75 9.35 2.03
CA THR A 27 -2.28 9.24 0.67
C THR A 27 -3.67 9.85 0.53
N SER A 28 -4.52 9.69 1.55
CA SER A 28 -5.83 10.34 1.58
C SER A 28 -5.71 11.85 1.65
N PHE A 29 -4.73 12.35 2.41
CA PHE A 29 -4.48 13.79 2.51
C PHE A 29 -4.10 14.37 1.16
N ASP A 30 -3.24 13.69 0.39
CA ASP A 30 -2.87 14.13 -0.95
C ASP A 30 -4.09 14.27 -1.86
N ILE A 31 -5.02 13.33 -1.78
CA ILE A 31 -6.26 13.41 -2.56
C ILE A 31 -7.08 14.63 -2.13
N LEU A 32 -7.26 14.81 -0.82
CA LEU A 32 -8.08 15.90 -0.27
C LEU A 32 -7.50 17.27 -0.56
N GLN A 33 -6.17 17.39 -0.63
CA GLN A 33 -5.50 18.65 -0.92
C GLN A 33 -5.48 18.98 -2.43
N GLY A 34 -6.01 18.08 -3.25
CA GLY A 34 -6.03 18.29 -4.68
C GLY A 34 -4.67 18.12 -5.35
N ASN A 35 -3.71 17.50 -4.66
CA ASN A 35 -2.38 17.23 -5.22
C ASN A 35 -2.44 16.12 -6.28
N VAL A 36 -3.53 15.37 -6.30
CA VAL A 36 -3.76 14.32 -7.28
C VAL A 36 -4.84 14.79 -8.23
N VAL A 37 -4.49 14.90 -9.51
CA VAL A 37 -5.37 15.43 -10.55
C VAL A 37 -5.87 14.27 -11.42
N GLY A 38 -7.18 14.27 -11.71
CA GLY A 38 -7.79 13.27 -12.57
C GLY A 38 -8.37 12.09 -11.79
N ASN A 39 -9.47 11.57 -12.31
CA ASN A 39 -10.20 10.48 -11.64
C ASN A 39 -9.40 9.19 -11.58
N ASP A 40 -8.56 8.92 -12.59
CA ASP A 40 -7.74 7.71 -12.62
C ASP A 40 -6.73 7.70 -11.50
N PHE A 41 -6.08 8.86 -11.23
CA PHE A 41 -5.16 8.98 -10.12
C PHE A 41 -5.87 8.84 -8.78
N LYS A 42 -7.04 9.47 -8.63
CA LYS A 42 -7.81 9.39 -7.39
C LYS A 42 -8.19 7.96 -7.05
N ALA A 43 -8.65 7.20 -8.05
CA ALA A 43 -9.00 5.80 -7.86
C ALA A 43 -7.78 4.97 -7.45
N SER A 44 -6.63 5.20 -8.10
CA SER A 44 -5.39 4.50 -7.79
C SER A 44 -4.91 4.81 -6.38
N TYR A 45 -4.92 6.08 -5.99
CA TYR A 45 -4.51 6.51 -4.65
C TYR A 45 -5.42 5.93 -3.57
N GLY A 46 -6.72 5.81 -3.86
CA GLY A 46 -7.66 5.22 -2.92
C GLY A 46 -7.38 3.76 -2.61
N ARG A 47 -6.64 3.07 -3.49
CA ARG A 47 -6.30 1.66 -3.31
C ARG A 47 -4.93 1.45 -2.68
N LEU A 48 -4.13 2.50 -2.52
CA LEU A 48 -2.75 2.35 -2.03
C LEU A 48 -2.68 1.73 -0.65
N GLY A 49 -3.56 2.15 0.27
CA GLY A 49 -3.59 1.59 1.62
C GLY A 49 -3.88 0.10 1.62
N THR A 50 -4.84 -0.34 0.79
CA THR A 50 -5.20 -1.76 0.67
C THR A 50 -4.05 -2.55 0.02
N MET A 51 -3.43 -1.98 -1.02
CA MET A 51 -2.29 -2.62 -1.67
C MET A 51 -1.12 -2.79 -0.71
N LEU A 52 -0.88 -1.80 0.13
CA LEU A 52 0.19 -1.85 1.12
C LEU A 52 0.02 -3.05 2.05
N VAL A 53 -1.18 -3.24 2.57
CA VAL A 53 -1.48 -4.37 3.45
C VAL A 53 -1.29 -5.70 2.73
N LYS A 54 -1.77 -5.80 1.48
CA LYS A 54 -1.62 -7.03 0.70
C LYS A 54 -0.16 -7.40 0.46
N VAL A 55 0.66 -6.41 0.09
CA VAL A 55 2.10 -6.63 -0.12
C VAL A 55 2.78 -7.00 1.20
N ALA A 56 2.40 -6.34 2.30
CA ALA A 56 2.96 -6.62 3.62
C ALA A 56 2.65 -8.05 4.06
N ILE A 57 1.44 -8.54 3.79
CA ILE A 57 1.05 -9.92 4.10
C ILE A 57 1.92 -10.90 3.33
N ILE A 58 2.17 -10.64 2.04
CA ILE A 58 3.03 -11.50 1.22
C ILE A 58 4.45 -11.53 1.79
N LEU A 59 5.01 -10.37 2.13
CA LEU A 59 6.35 -10.29 2.71
C LEU A 59 6.43 -11.01 4.05
N ALA A 60 5.42 -10.82 4.90
CA ALA A 60 5.37 -11.49 6.19
C ALA A 60 5.26 -13.00 6.04
N ALA A 61 4.51 -13.47 5.03
CA ALA A 61 4.37 -14.89 4.75
C ALA A 61 5.70 -15.54 4.36
N PHE A 62 6.52 -14.81 3.59
CA PHE A 62 7.86 -15.29 3.24
C PHE A 62 8.79 -15.41 4.45
N ASP A 63 8.63 -14.49 5.41
CA ASP A 63 9.46 -14.49 6.63
C ASP A 63 8.96 -15.50 7.69
N ALA A 64 7.71 -15.92 7.58
CA ALA A 64 7.10 -16.77 8.60
C ALA A 64 7.58 -18.21 8.50
N ALA A 65 8.07 -18.76 9.61
CA ALA A 65 8.43 -20.17 9.70
C ALA A 65 7.21 -21.05 9.86
N LYS A 66 6.16 -20.51 10.45
CA LYS A 66 4.91 -21.22 10.73
C LYS A 66 3.76 -20.24 10.89
N LEU A 67 2.52 -20.73 10.79
CA LEU A 67 1.33 -19.94 11.05
C LEU A 67 1.10 -19.77 12.55
N PRO A 68 0.49 -18.67 13.01
CA PRO A 68 -0.06 -17.58 12.20
C PRO A 68 1.04 -16.62 11.69
N VAL A 69 0.73 -15.93 10.60
CA VAL A 69 1.60 -14.88 10.06
C VAL A 69 1.36 -13.60 10.84
N VAL A 70 2.42 -13.04 11.40
CA VAL A 70 2.33 -11.79 12.16
C VAL A 70 2.86 -10.64 11.32
N LEU A 71 2.01 -9.64 11.09
CA LEU A 71 2.41 -8.40 10.42
C LEU A 71 3.15 -7.52 11.41
N GLU A 72 4.41 -7.24 11.11
CA GLU A 72 5.24 -6.36 11.90
C GLU A 72 5.47 -5.04 11.15
N ALA A 73 5.93 -4.03 11.86
CA ALA A 73 6.19 -2.72 11.27
C ALA A 73 7.19 -2.81 10.12
N CYS A 74 8.19 -3.69 10.21
CA CYS A 74 9.18 -3.87 9.15
C CYS A 74 8.53 -4.34 7.85
N HIS A 75 7.50 -5.17 7.92
CA HIS A 75 6.76 -5.62 6.74
C HIS A 75 6.01 -4.46 6.08
N ILE A 76 5.43 -3.60 6.88
CA ILE A 76 4.75 -2.40 6.39
C ILE A 76 5.75 -1.46 5.71
N TYR A 77 6.91 -1.22 6.30
CA TYR A 77 7.92 -0.33 5.70
C TYR A 77 8.49 -0.89 4.41
N ARG A 78 8.73 -2.20 4.32
CA ARG A 78 9.17 -2.84 3.08
C ARG A 78 8.09 -2.75 2.00
N ALA A 79 6.84 -3.04 2.38
CA ALA A 79 5.71 -2.94 1.46
C ALA A 79 5.54 -1.52 0.95
N GLN A 80 5.77 -0.53 1.83
CA GLN A 80 5.71 0.88 1.47
C GLN A 80 6.70 1.22 0.36
N GLN A 81 7.92 0.67 0.41
CA GLN A 81 8.91 0.88 -0.64
C GLN A 81 8.43 0.34 -1.98
N VAL A 82 7.80 -0.84 -1.98
CA VAL A 82 7.25 -1.45 -3.19
C VAL A 82 6.11 -0.61 -3.76
N VAL A 83 5.18 -0.22 -2.91
CA VAL A 83 4.00 0.55 -3.32
C VAL A 83 4.40 1.95 -3.79
N GLU A 84 5.39 2.57 -3.14
CA GLU A 84 5.88 3.89 -3.56
C GLU A 84 6.59 3.83 -4.91
N ALA A 85 7.33 2.76 -5.20
CA ALA A 85 7.93 2.57 -6.52
C ALA A 85 6.83 2.45 -7.59
N TRP A 86 5.78 1.68 -7.29
CA TRP A 86 4.63 1.54 -8.19
C TRP A 86 3.93 2.90 -8.41
N ARG A 87 3.75 3.67 -7.33
CA ARG A 87 3.12 4.98 -7.41
C ARG A 87 3.90 5.93 -8.33
N ARG A 88 5.22 5.95 -8.22
CA ARG A 88 6.07 6.77 -9.08
C ARG A 88 5.95 6.33 -10.54
N ASN A 89 5.95 5.02 -10.80
CA ASN A 89 5.78 4.50 -12.16
C ASN A 89 4.42 4.85 -12.73
N LEU A 90 3.38 4.89 -11.89
CA LEU A 90 2.04 5.27 -12.30
C LEU A 90 2.02 6.72 -12.80
N HIS A 91 2.68 7.64 -12.09
CA HIS A 91 2.77 9.03 -12.51
C HIS A 91 3.48 9.17 -13.85
N GLU A 92 4.58 8.44 -14.04
CA GLU A 92 5.31 8.45 -15.31
C GLU A 92 4.46 7.90 -16.45
N LEU A 93 3.74 6.81 -16.18
CA LEU A 93 2.86 6.20 -17.18
C LEU A 93 1.78 7.17 -17.63
N PHE A 94 1.10 7.82 -16.68
CA PHE A 94 0.04 8.76 -17.03
C PHE A 94 0.57 10.00 -17.74
N ALA A 95 1.78 10.46 -17.39
CA ALA A 95 2.41 11.57 -18.09
C ALA A 95 2.66 11.20 -19.56
N LYS A 96 3.18 9.99 -19.81
CA LYS A 96 3.40 9.51 -21.19
C LYS A 96 2.09 9.34 -21.96
N MET A 97 1.05 8.84 -21.31
CA MET A 97 -0.26 8.70 -21.93
C MET A 97 -0.82 10.05 -22.36
N ARG A 98 -0.64 11.07 -21.54
CA ARG A 98 -1.08 12.42 -21.89
C ARG A 98 -0.32 12.96 -23.11
N GLU A 99 0.99 12.71 -23.17
CA GLU A 99 1.79 13.11 -24.34
C GLU A 99 1.29 12.45 -25.64
N LEU A 100 0.88 11.19 -25.57
CA LEU A 100 0.38 10.46 -26.73
C LEU A 100 -0.96 10.96 -27.21
N HIS A 101 -1.77 11.54 -26.32
CA HIS A 101 -3.11 12.03 -26.65
C HIS A 101 -3.18 13.52 -26.98
N ASN A 102 -2.08 14.21 -26.89
CA ASN A 102 -2.04 15.65 -27.25
C ASN A 102 -1.68 15.84 -28.72
#